data_a9042eccf85bca765b1d34410d734be7
#
_entry.id   a9042eccf85bca765b1d34410d734be7
#
_cell.length_a   1.000
_cell.length_b   1.000
_cell.length_c   1.000
_cell.angle_alpha   90.00
_cell.angle_beta   90.00
_cell.angle_gamma   90.00
#
_symmetry.space_group_name_H-M   'P 1'
#
loop_
_entity.id
_entity.type
_entity.pdbx_description
1 polymer ?
#
loop_
_entity_poly.entity_id
_entity_poly.type
_entity_poly.pdbx_seq_one_letter_code
_entity_poly.pdbx_strand_id
1 'polypeptide(L)'
;MKKSQLTEYSAKRSFSATPEPAAEVRDAHGGPLLFVIQQHAARHMHYDLRLECDGVLKSWAIPKGPSLDPNDKRLAAQTEDHPYEYASFEGVIPPGQYGAGEMIVWDCGVYSPDEGQQYSFHDRAQAEERVRTELENGKLSFLLRGEKVKGSF
;
A
#
# COMPACT_ATOMS: atom_id res chain seq x y z
N MET A 1 7.66 18.11 -15.53
CA MET A 1 8.32 17.60 -14.31
C MET A 1 7.27 17.08 -13.35
N LYS A 2 7.39 15.83 -12.98
CA LYS A 2 6.44 15.26 -12.04
C LYS A 2 6.67 15.87 -10.66
N LYS A 3 5.59 16.35 -10.05
CA LYS A 3 5.58 16.72 -8.65
C LYS A 3 5.97 15.49 -7.83
N SER A 4 6.71 15.66 -6.76
CA SER A 4 7.05 14.54 -5.90
C SER A 4 5.79 13.81 -5.45
N GLN A 5 5.73 12.50 -5.68
CA GLN A 5 4.61 11.66 -5.27
C GLN A 5 4.50 11.56 -3.74
N LEU A 6 5.57 11.90 -3.02
CA LEU A 6 5.64 11.80 -1.57
C LEU A 6 5.55 13.14 -0.86
N THR A 7 5.07 14.20 -1.55
CA THR A 7 4.94 15.53 -0.96
C THR A 7 4.02 15.52 0.26
N GLU A 8 2.87 14.88 0.15
CA GLU A 8 1.91 14.80 1.25
C GLU A 8 2.45 13.97 2.42
N TYR A 9 3.12 12.86 2.12
CA TYR A 9 3.77 12.03 3.13
C TYR A 9 4.80 12.85 3.92
N SER A 10 5.68 13.58 3.22
CA SER A 10 6.70 14.43 3.84
C SER A 10 6.09 15.54 4.67
N ALA A 11 5.03 16.17 4.16
CA ALA A 11 4.39 17.33 4.82
C ALA A 11 3.79 16.98 6.18
N LYS A 12 3.37 15.73 6.36
CA LYS A 12 2.73 15.24 7.60
C LYS A 12 3.72 14.75 8.65
N ARG A 13 5.02 14.74 8.37
CA ARG A 13 6.01 14.06 9.22
C ARG A 13 7.20 14.92 9.57
N SER A 14 7.74 14.65 10.77
CA SER A 14 9.04 15.14 11.21
C SER A 14 9.97 13.93 11.34
N PHE A 15 10.87 13.74 10.39
CA PHE A 15 11.72 12.54 10.36
C PHE A 15 12.76 12.48 11.48
N SER A 16 12.96 13.57 12.20
CA SER A 16 13.74 13.58 13.43
C SER A 16 12.98 13.02 14.63
N ALA A 17 11.64 12.94 14.55
CA ALA A 17 10.76 12.54 15.65
C ALA A 17 10.06 11.20 15.42
N THR A 18 10.14 10.63 14.22
CA THR A 18 9.49 9.35 13.89
C THR A 18 10.52 8.38 13.29
N PRO A 19 10.41 7.06 13.59
CA PRO A 19 11.26 6.05 12.97
C PRO A 19 10.82 5.67 11.55
N GLU A 20 9.77 6.28 11.03
CA GLU A 20 9.28 5.99 9.69
C GLU A 20 10.33 6.29 8.61
N PRO A 21 10.30 5.56 7.47
CA PRO A 21 11.25 5.79 6.38
C PRO A 21 11.18 7.20 5.80
N ALA A 22 12.32 7.67 5.28
CA ALA A 22 12.41 8.93 4.56
C ALA A 22 11.57 8.89 3.27
N ALA A 23 11.21 10.07 2.77
CA ALA A 23 10.38 10.20 1.58
C ALA A 23 11.23 10.04 0.32
N GLU A 24 11.46 8.81 -0.08
CA GLU A 24 12.22 8.47 -1.29
C GLU A 24 11.38 7.70 -2.27
N VAL A 25 11.31 8.17 -3.51
CA VAL A 25 10.70 7.44 -4.62
C VAL A 25 11.72 6.44 -5.13
N ARG A 26 11.33 5.16 -5.18
CA ARG A 26 12.24 4.11 -5.62
C ARG A 26 12.44 4.15 -7.13
N ASP A 27 13.67 3.93 -7.57
CA ASP A 27 13.97 3.76 -8.98
C ASP A 27 13.33 2.50 -9.55
N ALA A 28 13.10 2.49 -10.86
CA ALA A 28 12.53 1.33 -11.53
C ALA A 28 13.39 0.08 -11.29
N HIS A 29 12.73 -1.03 -11.00
CA HIS A 29 13.37 -2.31 -10.78
C HIS A 29 12.52 -3.42 -11.40
N GLY A 30 13.07 -4.62 -11.50
CA GLY A 30 12.39 -5.78 -12.06
C GLY A 30 11.56 -6.54 -11.03
N GLY A 31 10.89 -7.57 -11.50
CA GLY A 31 10.10 -8.45 -10.66
C GLY A 31 8.64 -8.05 -10.54
N PRO A 32 7.81 -8.85 -9.86
CA PRO A 32 6.40 -8.54 -9.68
C PRO A 32 6.19 -7.36 -8.74
N LEU A 33 5.01 -6.76 -8.86
CA LEU A 33 4.60 -5.67 -7.97
C LEU A 33 4.33 -6.21 -6.57
N LEU A 34 4.76 -5.45 -5.56
CA LEU A 34 4.64 -5.82 -4.16
C LEU A 34 3.32 -5.29 -3.57
N PHE A 35 2.73 -6.06 -2.65
CA PHE A 35 1.74 -5.52 -1.72
C PHE A 35 2.14 -5.78 -0.28
N VAL A 36 1.62 -4.97 0.61
CA VAL A 36 1.71 -5.18 2.06
C VAL A 36 0.41 -4.76 2.72
N ILE A 37 0.04 -5.47 3.77
CA ILE A 37 -1.03 -5.07 4.66
C ILE A 37 -0.41 -4.94 6.04
N GLN A 38 -0.48 -3.74 6.61
CA GLN A 38 0.05 -3.44 7.94
C GLN A 38 -1.10 -3.29 8.93
N GLN A 39 -0.97 -3.90 10.10
CA GLN A 39 -1.89 -3.70 11.20
C GLN A 39 -1.40 -2.51 12.02
N HIS A 40 -2.27 -1.53 12.20
CA HIS A 40 -1.92 -0.27 12.81
C HIS A 40 -2.76 -0.04 14.06
N ALA A 41 -2.12 -0.16 15.22
CA ALA A 41 -2.72 0.12 16.51
C ALA A 41 -2.62 1.62 16.82
N ALA A 42 -3.32 2.41 16.00
CA ALA A 42 -3.41 3.86 16.17
C ALA A 42 -4.51 4.16 17.20
N ARG A 43 -5.06 5.38 17.18
CA ARG A 43 -6.19 5.74 18.02
C ARG A 43 -7.33 4.73 17.93
N HIS A 44 -7.57 4.23 16.70
CA HIS A 44 -8.44 3.10 16.45
C HIS A 44 -7.65 2.06 15.66
N MET A 45 -7.77 0.79 16.06
CA MET A 45 -7.13 -0.29 15.32
C MET A 45 -7.68 -0.33 13.91
N HIS A 46 -6.80 -0.34 12.92
CA HIS A 46 -7.16 -0.50 11.52
C HIS A 46 -6.05 -1.22 10.76
N TYR A 47 -6.30 -1.49 9.50
CA TYR A 47 -5.33 -2.10 8.60
C TYR A 47 -5.04 -1.15 7.45
N ASP A 48 -3.78 -1.09 7.05
CA ASP A 48 -3.35 -0.27 5.90
C ASP A 48 -2.94 -1.20 4.77
N LEU A 49 -3.64 -1.10 3.64
CA LEU A 49 -3.27 -1.80 2.41
C LEU A 49 -2.40 -0.88 1.57
N ARG A 50 -1.28 -1.42 1.08
CA ARG A 50 -0.37 -0.67 0.21
C ARG A 50 -0.03 -1.50 -1.01
N LEU A 51 -0.11 -0.86 -2.18
CA LEU A 51 0.17 -1.47 -3.48
C LEU A 51 1.28 -0.69 -4.16
N GLU A 52 2.36 -1.38 -4.50
CA GLU A 52 3.48 -0.76 -5.20
C GLU A 52 3.08 -0.33 -6.61
N CYS A 53 3.35 0.93 -6.95
CA CYS A 53 3.16 1.45 -8.30
C CYS A 53 3.99 2.72 -8.47
N ASP A 54 4.73 2.81 -9.56
CA ASP A 54 5.53 3.98 -9.91
C ASP A 54 6.53 4.43 -8.84
N GLY A 55 7.14 3.46 -8.15
CA GLY A 55 8.20 3.71 -7.18
C GLY A 55 7.72 4.12 -5.79
N VAL A 56 6.43 4.11 -5.56
CA VAL A 56 5.80 4.40 -4.26
C VAL A 56 4.78 3.33 -3.90
N LEU A 57 4.17 3.45 -2.74
CA LEU A 57 3.08 2.58 -2.30
C LEU A 57 1.77 3.38 -2.27
N LYS A 58 0.86 3.05 -3.18
CA LYS A 58 -0.51 3.54 -3.12
C LYS A 58 -1.18 2.93 -1.91
N SER A 59 -1.88 3.73 -1.11
CA SER A 59 -2.26 3.32 0.25
C SER A 59 -3.73 3.58 0.56
N TRP A 60 -4.32 2.67 1.34
CA TRP A 60 -5.71 2.76 1.82
C TRP A 60 -5.78 2.30 3.26
N ALA A 61 -6.54 3.03 4.08
CA ALA A 61 -6.87 2.61 5.44
C ALA A 61 -8.18 1.81 5.43
N ILE A 62 -8.17 0.62 6.01
CA ILE A 62 -9.31 -0.27 6.08
C ILE A 62 -9.69 -0.45 7.55
N PRO A 63 -10.69 0.30 8.07
CA PRO A 63 -11.00 0.28 9.51
C PRO A 63 -11.33 -1.10 10.07
N LYS A 64 -12.04 -1.92 9.31
CA LYS A 64 -12.42 -3.27 9.76
C LYS A 64 -11.48 -4.36 9.25
N GLY A 65 -10.43 -3.97 8.54
CA GLY A 65 -9.51 -4.91 7.93
C GLY A 65 -10.04 -5.59 6.68
N PRO A 66 -9.16 -6.31 5.96
CA PRO A 66 -9.55 -7.05 4.78
C PRO A 66 -10.42 -8.26 5.14
N SER A 67 -11.29 -8.68 4.22
CA SER A 67 -12.10 -9.87 4.37
C SER A 67 -11.84 -10.84 3.24
N LEU A 68 -11.83 -12.13 3.55
CA LEU A 68 -11.75 -13.21 2.57
C LEU A 68 -13.13 -13.68 2.10
N ASP A 69 -14.20 -13.15 2.68
CA ASP A 69 -15.57 -13.45 2.26
C ASP A 69 -15.96 -12.50 1.14
N PRO A 70 -16.21 -12.99 -0.09
CA PRO A 70 -16.56 -12.13 -1.22
C PRO A 70 -17.89 -11.38 -1.04
N ASN A 71 -18.69 -11.76 -0.08
CA ASN A 71 -19.94 -11.05 0.23
C ASN A 71 -19.71 -9.84 1.14
N ASP A 72 -18.55 -9.76 1.80
CA ASP A 72 -18.22 -8.62 2.64
C ASP A 72 -17.74 -7.44 1.80
N LYS A 73 -18.28 -6.26 2.10
CA LYS A 73 -17.78 -5.00 1.56
C LYS A 73 -17.11 -4.23 2.69
N ARG A 74 -15.85 -3.88 2.51
CA ARG A 74 -15.08 -3.14 3.50
C ARG A 74 -14.76 -1.74 2.98
N LEU A 75 -14.96 -0.76 3.82
CA LEU A 75 -14.48 0.59 3.52
C LEU A 75 -12.95 0.58 3.43
N ALA A 76 -12.42 1.13 2.35
CA ALA A 76 -11.00 1.36 2.17
C ALA A 76 -10.84 2.83 1.76
N ALA A 77 -10.40 3.65 2.71
CA ALA A 77 -10.24 5.08 2.47
C ALA A 77 -8.82 5.34 1.95
N GLN A 78 -8.71 5.95 0.79
CA GLN A 78 -7.40 6.26 0.21
C GLN A 78 -6.68 7.29 1.06
N THR A 79 -5.41 7.00 1.35
CA THR A 79 -4.51 7.89 2.08
C THR A 79 -3.37 8.33 1.14
N GLU A 80 -2.43 9.13 1.66
CA GLU A 80 -1.28 9.58 0.88
C GLU A 80 -0.40 8.42 0.44
N ASP A 81 0.32 8.60 -0.67
CA ASP A 81 1.33 7.65 -1.10
C ASP A 81 2.45 7.55 -0.06
N HIS A 82 2.99 6.36 0.11
CA HIS A 82 4.08 6.08 1.05
C HIS A 82 5.33 5.65 0.27
N PRO A 83 6.55 5.84 0.84
CA PRO A 83 7.75 5.35 0.19
C PRO A 83 7.78 3.82 0.15
N TYR A 84 8.44 3.25 -0.85
CA TYR A 84 8.55 1.80 -1.01
C TYR A 84 9.06 1.12 0.26
N GLU A 85 10.02 1.75 0.94
CA GLU A 85 10.61 1.19 2.16
C GLU A 85 9.60 1.04 3.31
N TYR A 86 8.46 1.70 3.23
CA TYR A 86 7.39 1.54 4.21
C TYR A 86 6.79 0.14 4.21
N ALA A 87 6.97 -0.62 3.12
CA ALA A 87 6.43 -1.98 3.01
C ALA A 87 6.97 -2.93 4.10
N SER A 88 8.18 -2.69 4.59
CA SER A 88 8.80 -3.48 5.65
C SER A 88 8.79 -2.77 7.01
N PHE A 89 8.15 -1.62 7.10
CA PHE A 89 8.17 -0.84 8.33
C PHE A 89 7.36 -1.51 9.44
N GLU A 90 8.02 -1.75 10.57
CA GLU A 90 7.42 -2.16 11.83
C GLU A 90 8.02 -1.30 12.93
N GLY A 91 7.20 -0.85 13.87
CA GLY A 91 7.69 -0.04 14.95
C GLY A 91 6.59 0.77 15.62
N VAL A 92 7.01 1.68 16.49
CA VAL A 92 6.10 2.56 17.22
C VAL A 92 6.28 3.99 16.72
N ILE A 93 5.21 4.57 16.21
CA ILE A 93 5.18 5.98 15.85
C ILE A 93 4.84 6.74 17.13
N PRO A 94 5.72 7.67 17.59
CA PRO A 94 5.54 8.32 18.91
C PRO A 94 4.23 9.11 19.03
N PRO A 95 3.69 9.25 20.24
CA PRO A 95 2.56 10.14 20.48
C PRO A 95 2.85 11.56 20.01
N GLY A 96 1.85 12.21 19.43
CA GLY A 96 1.98 13.55 18.88
C GLY A 96 2.45 13.60 17.44
N GLN A 97 2.93 12.49 16.87
CA GLN A 97 3.26 12.38 15.46
C GLN A 97 2.06 11.86 14.67
N TYR A 98 1.97 12.24 13.41
CA TYR A 98 0.91 11.74 12.53
C TYR A 98 0.94 10.20 12.45
N GLY A 99 -0.20 9.57 12.68
CA GLY A 99 -0.30 8.12 12.66
C GLY A 99 0.28 7.44 13.90
N ALA A 100 0.38 8.14 15.03
CA ALA A 100 0.94 7.58 16.26
C ALA A 100 0.36 6.20 16.61
N GLY A 101 1.20 5.28 17.05
CA GLY A 101 0.83 3.94 17.45
C GLY A 101 1.77 2.87 16.92
N GLU A 102 1.49 1.63 17.29
CA GLU A 102 2.30 0.47 16.87
C GLU A 102 1.86 -0.03 15.50
N MET A 103 2.83 -0.33 14.65
CA MET A 103 2.60 -0.85 13.31
C MET A 103 3.38 -2.16 13.11
N ILE A 104 2.69 -3.19 12.62
CA ILE A 104 3.31 -4.46 12.27
C ILE A 104 2.86 -4.89 10.87
N VAL A 105 3.70 -5.66 10.19
CA VAL A 105 3.32 -6.28 8.91
C VAL A 105 2.41 -7.47 9.21
N TRP A 106 1.16 -7.40 8.75
CA TRP A 106 0.19 -8.46 8.92
C TRP A 106 0.23 -9.49 7.80
N ASP A 107 0.42 -9.02 6.56
CA ASP A 107 0.62 -9.88 5.39
C ASP A 107 1.38 -9.12 4.32
N CYS A 108 2.10 -9.84 3.47
CA CYS A 108 2.81 -9.27 2.34
C CYS A 108 2.97 -10.31 1.24
N GLY A 109 3.26 -9.85 0.05
CA GLY A 109 3.44 -10.71 -1.11
C GLY A 109 3.48 -9.90 -2.38
N VAL A 110 2.94 -10.48 -3.44
CA VAL A 110 2.91 -9.87 -4.76
C VAL A 110 1.46 -9.69 -5.21
N TYR A 111 1.26 -8.74 -6.13
CA TYR A 111 -0.05 -8.51 -6.70
C TYR A 111 0.06 -8.22 -8.19
N SER A 112 -1.05 -8.32 -8.89
CA SER A 112 -1.17 -7.89 -10.28
C SER A 112 -2.57 -7.35 -10.53
N PRO A 113 -2.75 -6.58 -11.62
CA PRO A 113 -4.10 -6.29 -12.09
C PRO A 113 -4.86 -7.59 -12.35
N ASP A 114 -6.17 -7.56 -12.14
CA ASP A 114 -7.02 -8.72 -12.38
C ASP A 114 -7.35 -8.80 -13.88
N GLU A 115 -6.80 -9.80 -14.54
CA GLU A 115 -7.05 -10.09 -15.96
C GLU A 115 -7.76 -11.44 -16.08
N GLY A 116 -9.04 -11.47 -15.70
CA GLY A 116 -9.82 -12.71 -15.72
C GLY A 116 -9.38 -13.71 -14.67
N GLN A 117 -9.03 -13.21 -13.48
CA GLN A 117 -8.54 -13.99 -12.34
C GLN A 117 -7.16 -14.63 -12.58
N GLN A 118 -6.37 -14.04 -13.46
CA GLN A 118 -5.01 -14.49 -13.72
C GLN A 118 -4.00 -13.42 -13.32
N TYR A 119 -2.89 -13.86 -12.73
CA TYR A 119 -1.78 -12.98 -12.37
C TYR A 119 -0.98 -12.61 -13.62
N SER A 120 -0.71 -11.32 -13.76
CA SER A 120 0.03 -10.77 -14.89
C SER A 120 1.43 -10.34 -14.43
N PHE A 121 2.28 -11.32 -14.10
CA PHE A 121 3.61 -11.04 -13.56
C PHE A 121 4.69 -10.87 -14.63
N HIS A 122 4.40 -11.17 -15.89
CA HIS A 122 5.42 -11.25 -16.93
C HIS A 122 5.92 -9.90 -17.41
N ASP A 123 5.10 -8.87 -17.31
CA ASP A 123 5.44 -7.52 -17.74
C ASP A 123 5.07 -6.52 -16.66
N ARG A 124 6.06 -6.16 -15.87
CA ARG A 124 5.88 -5.20 -14.78
C ARG A 124 5.43 -3.83 -15.27
N ALA A 125 6.05 -3.34 -16.38
CA ALA A 125 5.71 -2.03 -16.90
C ALA A 125 4.26 -1.98 -17.38
N GLN A 126 3.78 -3.02 -18.03
CA GLN A 126 2.39 -3.12 -18.47
C GLN A 126 1.44 -3.22 -17.27
N ALA A 127 1.81 -3.99 -16.26
CA ALA A 127 1.01 -4.09 -15.04
C ALA A 127 0.89 -2.74 -14.33
N GLU A 128 2.00 -2.03 -14.19
CA GLU A 128 2.00 -0.69 -13.58
C GLU A 128 1.15 0.30 -14.37
N GLU A 129 1.24 0.28 -15.69
CA GLU A 129 0.43 1.15 -16.54
C GLU A 129 -1.06 0.88 -16.35
N ARG A 130 -1.44 -0.39 -16.28
CA ARG A 130 -2.83 -0.78 -16.08
C ARG A 130 -3.34 -0.35 -14.69
N VAL A 131 -2.55 -0.56 -13.65
CA VAL A 131 -2.90 -0.11 -12.30
C VAL A 131 -3.10 1.40 -12.27
N ARG A 132 -2.17 2.15 -12.87
CA ARG A 132 -2.25 3.60 -12.96
C ARG A 132 -3.52 4.06 -13.66
N THR A 133 -3.84 3.45 -14.80
CA THR A 133 -5.03 3.78 -15.58
C THR A 133 -6.31 3.48 -14.80
N GLU A 134 -6.38 2.32 -14.15
CA GLU A 134 -7.55 1.94 -13.37
C GLU A 134 -7.74 2.87 -12.16
N LEU A 135 -6.65 3.26 -11.49
CA LEU A 135 -6.73 4.22 -10.39
C LEU A 135 -7.22 5.59 -10.87
N GLU A 136 -6.76 6.06 -12.04
CA GLU A 136 -7.24 7.30 -12.63
C GLU A 136 -8.73 7.24 -12.96
N ASN A 137 -9.22 6.07 -13.35
CA ASN A 137 -10.62 5.84 -13.66
C ASN A 137 -11.50 5.58 -12.42
N GLY A 138 -10.87 5.54 -11.24
CA GLY A 138 -11.60 5.41 -9.98
C GLY A 138 -11.99 3.99 -9.59
N LYS A 139 -11.50 2.97 -10.29
CA LYS A 139 -11.80 1.58 -9.97
C LYS A 139 -10.61 0.69 -10.28
N LEU A 140 -10.12 -0.02 -9.29
CA LEU A 140 -9.03 -0.97 -9.45
C LEU A 140 -9.48 -2.37 -9.04
N SER A 141 -9.27 -3.33 -9.93
CA SER A 141 -9.44 -4.76 -9.64
C SER A 141 -8.06 -5.41 -9.66
N PHE A 142 -7.74 -6.17 -8.64
CA PHE A 142 -6.40 -6.75 -8.49
C PHE A 142 -6.45 -8.11 -7.81
N LEU A 143 -5.40 -8.90 -8.05
CA LEU A 143 -5.19 -10.20 -7.43
C LEU A 143 -4.05 -10.09 -6.43
N LEU A 144 -4.28 -10.57 -5.22
CA LEU A 144 -3.27 -10.65 -4.17
C LEU A 144 -2.74 -12.09 -4.03
N ARG A 145 -1.45 -12.21 -3.82
CA ARG A 145 -0.81 -13.47 -3.46
C ARG A 145 0.07 -13.24 -2.24
N GLY A 146 -0.53 -13.33 -1.09
CA GLY A 146 0.14 -13.26 0.21
C GLY A 146 0.15 -14.61 0.91
N GLU A 147 0.48 -14.61 2.17
CA GLU A 147 0.40 -15.80 3.00
C GLU A 147 -1.02 -16.00 3.55
N LYS A 148 -1.68 -14.92 3.94
CA LYS A 148 -3.04 -14.93 4.51
C LYS A 148 -4.10 -14.61 3.47
N VAL A 149 -3.87 -13.59 2.64
CA VAL A 149 -4.84 -13.15 1.64
C VAL A 149 -4.42 -13.63 0.25
N LYS A 150 -5.35 -14.23 -0.45
CA LYS A 150 -5.15 -14.73 -1.82
C LYS A 150 -6.45 -14.58 -2.57
N GLY A 151 -6.37 -14.07 -3.79
CA GLY A 151 -7.51 -13.95 -4.67
C GLY A 151 -7.78 -12.53 -5.15
N SER A 152 -8.97 -12.36 -5.69
CA SER A 152 -9.43 -11.14 -6.37
C SER A 152 -10.05 -10.16 -5.37
N PHE A 153 -9.71 -8.89 -5.55
CA PHE A 153 -10.24 -7.79 -4.72
C PHE A 153 -10.62 -6.60 -5.57
#